data_d6d51d1bc8a8f925ec8245483fdcacf7
#
_entry.id   d6d51d1bc8a8f925ec8245483fdcacf7
#
_cell.length_a   1.000
_cell.length_b   1.000
_cell.length_c   1.000
_cell.angle_alpha   90.00
_cell.angle_beta   90.00
_cell.angle_gamma   90.00
#
_symmetry.space_group_name_H-M   'P 1'
#
loop_
_entity.id
_entity.type
_entity.pdbx_description
1 polymer ?
#
loop_
_entity_poly.entity_id
_entity_poly.type
_entity_poly.pdbx_seq_one_letter_code
_entity_poly.pdbx_strand_id
1 'polypeptide(L)'
;MQMLLRKKAQTHPTPIGIGQFAEHGSLDNCREGFIQGLAEAGIEEGTNLTILYSNAQADGGTASQIANTFAGKDVDLMCGIATPMAQAQYSLAMKTDIPVIFTAVTDPVAAELANADGTPVGEITGTSDKLPIEQQLQMIREILPDAKNIGIMYTTSEVNSESAIAEYKELAPKYGFEIIDSGISSSADIPLAADTLIGKVDCITNLTDNTVVASLPVILSKASAKNIPVFGSEIEQVKIGCLAAMGLDYIELGKQTGQMAAKVLKGEAKASEMNYETIKEAAFYGNTEVAENLGITLPESLTSSAAEMFDTIAQ
;
A
#
# COMPACT_ATOMS: atom_id res chain seq x y z
N MET A 1 4.50 -40.09 16.09
CA MET A 1 3.93 -41.09 15.18
C MET A 1 3.37 -40.34 13.98
N GLN A 2 3.98 -40.55 12.90
CA GLN A 2 3.97 -39.99 11.56
C GLN A 2 2.70 -39.23 11.15
N MET A 3 2.84 -37.93 10.97
CA MET A 3 1.94 -37.13 10.16
C MET A 3 2.32 -37.36 8.68
N LEU A 4 1.65 -38.28 8.06
CA LEU A 4 1.83 -38.66 6.66
C LEU A 4 1.42 -37.48 5.77
N LEU A 5 2.43 -36.90 5.13
CA LEU A 5 2.32 -36.00 3.98
C LEU A 5 1.26 -36.52 3.01
N ARG A 6 0.12 -35.85 2.93
CA ARG A 6 -0.78 -35.96 1.79
C ARG A 6 -0.14 -35.22 0.61
N LYS A 7 0.80 -35.87 -0.09
CA LYS A 7 0.98 -35.61 -1.52
C LYS A 7 -0.25 -36.10 -2.24
N LYS A 8 -1.33 -35.33 -2.26
CA LYS A 8 -2.34 -35.49 -3.31
C LYS A 8 -1.64 -35.12 -4.62
N ALA A 9 -1.56 -36.04 -5.56
CA ALA A 9 -1.42 -35.66 -6.95
C ALA A 9 -2.58 -34.72 -7.25
N GLN A 10 -2.30 -33.40 -7.41
CA GLN A 10 -3.32 -32.39 -7.63
C GLN A 10 -3.98 -32.66 -8.99
N THR A 11 -5.16 -33.24 -8.94
CA THR A 11 -6.04 -33.41 -10.12
C THR A 11 -6.92 -32.18 -10.33
N HIS A 12 -6.86 -31.20 -9.41
CA HIS A 12 -7.63 -29.96 -9.46
C HIS A 12 -6.71 -28.76 -9.21
N PRO A 13 -7.01 -27.60 -9.84
CA PRO A 13 -6.28 -26.35 -9.57
C PRO A 13 -6.31 -25.97 -8.08
N THR A 14 -5.20 -25.44 -7.58
CA THR A 14 -5.06 -24.95 -6.20
C THR A 14 -5.93 -23.71 -6.00
N PRO A 15 -6.92 -23.70 -5.08
CA PRO A 15 -7.74 -22.53 -4.83
C PRO A 15 -6.99 -21.56 -3.88
N ILE A 16 -6.92 -20.27 -4.25
CA ILE A 16 -6.44 -19.21 -3.36
C ILE A 16 -7.48 -18.10 -3.25
N GLY A 17 -7.50 -17.39 -2.11
CA GLY A 17 -8.34 -16.23 -1.89
C GLY A 17 -7.51 -14.95 -1.96
N ILE A 18 -7.82 -14.04 -2.88
CA ILE A 18 -7.23 -12.69 -2.92
C ILE A 18 -8.26 -11.71 -2.41
N GLY A 19 -8.02 -11.16 -1.21
CA GLY A 19 -8.80 -10.08 -0.63
C GLY A 19 -8.07 -8.75 -0.82
N GLN A 20 -8.76 -7.76 -1.38
CA GLN A 20 -8.26 -6.39 -1.53
C GLN A 20 -9.11 -5.45 -0.69
N PHE A 21 -8.48 -4.54 0.06
CA PHE A 21 -9.24 -3.69 0.99
C PHE A 21 -10.01 -2.58 0.29
N ALA A 22 -9.40 -1.86 -0.63
CA ALA A 22 -10.01 -0.75 -1.35
C ALA A 22 -9.71 -0.83 -2.86
N GLU A 23 -10.43 -0.05 -3.66
CA GLU A 23 -10.22 0.04 -5.11
C GLU A 23 -9.47 1.33 -5.45
N HIS A 24 -8.20 1.18 -5.79
CA HIS A 24 -7.36 2.23 -6.36
C HIS A 24 -6.11 1.62 -7.02
N GLY A 25 -5.47 2.39 -7.92
CA GLY A 25 -4.42 1.91 -8.80
C GLY A 25 -3.28 1.17 -8.12
N SER A 26 -2.79 1.63 -6.97
CA SER A 26 -1.69 0.99 -6.25
C SER A 26 -2.03 -0.44 -5.82
N LEU A 27 -3.22 -0.66 -5.22
CA LEU A 27 -3.65 -2.00 -4.80
C LEU A 27 -3.99 -2.90 -5.99
N ASP A 28 -4.51 -2.32 -7.08
CA ASP A 28 -4.73 -3.07 -8.33
C ASP A 28 -3.41 -3.54 -8.91
N ASN A 29 -2.38 -2.68 -8.92
CA ASN A 29 -1.03 -3.03 -9.34
C ASN A 29 -0.40 -4.10 -8.43
N CYS A 30 -0.59 -4.01 -7.11
CA CYS A 30 -0.17 -5.08 -6.18
C CYS A 30 -0.81 -6.42 -6.53
N ARG A 31 -2.11 -6.45 -6.80
CA ARG A 31 -2.83 -7.67 -7.20
C ARG A 31 -2.29 -8.22 -8.52
N GLU A 32 -2.12 -7.36 -9.52
CA GLU A 32 -1.57 -7.75 -10.80
C GLU A 32 -0.15 -8.32 -10.64
N GLY A 33 0.72 -7.62 -9.95
CA GLY A 33 2.07 -8.08 -9.65
C GLY A 33 2.06 -9.43 -8.90
N PHE A 34 1.20 -9.61 -7.91
CA PHE A 34 1.06 -10.86 -7.19
C PHE A 34 0.75 -12.05 -8.11
N ILE A 35 -0.20 -11.86 -9.04
CA ILE A 35 -0.57 -12.88 -10.02
C ILE A 35 0.61 -13.14 -10.98
N GLN A 36 1.31 -12.09 -11.42
CA GLN A 36 2.52 -12.23 -12.25
C GLN A 36 3.62 -13.01 -11.52
N GLY A 37 3.89 -12.70 -10.26
CA GLY A 37 4.90 -13.41 -9.46
C GLY A 37 4.57 -14.89 -9.24
N LEU A 38 3.30 -15.25 -9.10
CA LEU A 38 2.85 -16.65 -9.09
C LEU A 38 3.10 -17.32 -10.46
N ALA A 39 2.75 -16.64 -11.56
CA ALA A 39 2.93 -17.17 -12.92
C ALA A 39 4.41 -17.37 -13.26
N GLU A 40 5.30 -16.45 -12.90
CA GLU A 40 6.76 -16.59 -13.04
C GLU A 40 7.29 -17.81 -12.30
N ALA A 41 6.64 -18.19 -11.19
CA ALA A 41 6.94 -19.40 -10.45
C ALA A 41 6.24 -20.66 -11.01
N GLY A 42 5.53 -20.57 -12.12
CA GLY A 42 4.83 -21.70 -12.77
C GLY A 42 3.48 -22.04 -12.12
N ILE A 43 2.87 -21.08 -11.39
CA ILE A 43 1.54 -21.22 -10.80
C ILE A 43 0.60 -20.26 -11.55
N GLU A 44 -0.19 -20.81 -12.48
CA GLU A 44 -0.96 -20.04 -13.47
C GLU A 44 -2.45 -20.26 -13.35
N GLU A 45 -3.22 -19.17 -13.34
CA GLU A 45 -4.68 -19.22 -13.33
C GLU A 45 -5.21 -19.96 -14.56
N GLY A 46 -6.21 -20.79 -14.34
CA GLY A 46 -6.81 -21.63 -15.38
C GLY A 46 -6.00 -22.88 -15.76
N THR A 47 -4.75 -23.01 -15.29
CA THR A 47 -3.90 -24.20 -15.50
C THR A 47 -3.83 -25.05 -14.23
N ASN A 48 -3.23 -24.50 -13.17
CA ASN A 48 -3.04 -25.16 -11.88
C ASN A 48 -3.44 -24.30 -10.68
N LEU A 49 -4.03 -23.13 -10.93
CA LEU A 49 -4.48 -22.16 -9.95
C LEU A 49 -5.93 -21.76 -10.21
N THR A 50 -6.71 -21.61 -9.15
CA THR A 50 -8.03 -20.96 -9.15
C THR A 50 -8.00 -19.78 -8.19
N ILE A 51 -8.33 -18.58 -8.67
CA ILE A 51 -8.36 -17.36 -7.87
C ILE A 51 -9.79 -17.02 -7.48
N LEU A 52 -10.01 -16.83 -6.18
CA LEU A 52 -11.22 -16.26 -5.62
C LEU A 52 -10.89 -14.81 -5.20
N TYR A 53 -11.31 -13.84 -6.00
CA TYR A 53 -11.06 -12.42 -5.73
C TYR A 53 -12.28 -11.75 -5.11
N SER A 54 -12.05 -10.87 -4.12
CA SER A 54 -13.07 -10.00 -3.55
C SER A 54 -12.45 -8.69 -3.05
N ASN A 55 -13.20 -7.58 -3.19
CA ASN A 55 -12.81 -6.25 -2.72
C ASN A 55 -13.71 -5.83 -1.55
N ALA A 56 -13.12 -5.30 -0.48
CA ALA A 56 -13.85 -4.90 0.73
C ALA A 56 -14.43 -3.48 0.66
N GLN A 57 -14.14 -2.72 -0.40
CA GLN A 57 -14.64 -1.35 -0.60
C GLN A 57 -14.36 -0.43 0.61
N ALA A 58 -13.16 -0.55 1.18
CA ALA A 58 -12.69 0.16 2.38
C ALA A 58 -13.56 -0.08 3.63
N ASP A 59 -14.28 -1.21 3.70
CA ASP A 59 -15.11 -1.57 4.85
C ASP A 59 -14.56 -2.77 5.61
N GLY A 60 -14.21 -2.58 6.88
CA GLY A 60 -13.61 -3.63 7.72
C GLY A 60 -14.56 -4.80 8.03
N GLY A 61 -15.87 -4.55 8.06
CA GLY A 61 -16.88 -5.60 8.22
C GLY A 61 -16.93 -6.51 6.99
N THR A 62 -16.90 -5.90 5.82
CA THR A 62 -16.83 -6.61 4.52
C THR A 62 -15.51 -7.38 4.40
N ALA A 63 -14.37 -6.80 4.81
CA ALA A 63 -13.08 -7.51 4.84
C ALA A 63 -13.15 -8.80 5.67
N SER A 64 -13.78 -8.74 6.85
CA SER A 64 -13.99 -9.90 7.71
C SER A 64 -14.91 -10.95 7.07
N GLN A 65 -15.96 -10.54 6.34
CA GLN A 65 -16.85 -11.46 5.61
C GLN A 65 -16.13 -12.14 4.44
N ILE A 66 -15.26 -11.41 3.74
CA ILE A 66 -14.42 -11.97 2.65
C ILE A 66 -13.51 -13.06 3.20
N ALA A 67 -12.80 -12.78 4.30
CA ALA A 67 -11.94 -13.77 4.95
C ALA A 67 -12.70 -15.04 5.34
N ASN A 68 -13.89 -14.91 5.97
CA ASN A 68 -14.77 -16.03 6.31
C ASN A 68 -15.23 -16.81 5.07
N THR A 69 -15.50 -16.11 3.96
CA THR A 69 -15.91 -16.73 2.70
C THR A 69 -14.79 -17.60 2.13
N PHE A 70 -13.54 -17.09 2.15
CA PHE A 70 -12.38 -17.85 1.66
C PHE A 70 -12.14 -19.11 2.50
N ALA A 71 -12.18 -18.99 3.83
CA ALA A 71 -12.05 -20.14 4.71
C ALA A 71 -13.18 -21.17 4.49
N GLY A 72 -14.42 -20.72 4.31
CA GLY A 72 -15.55 -21.60 4.02
C GLY A 72 -15.49 -22.30 2.65
N LYS A 73 -14.60 -21.83 1.77
CA LYS A 73 -14.31 -22.46 0.46
C LYS A 73 -13.03 -23.28 0.46
N ASP A 74 -12.45 -23.52 1.64
CA ASP A 74 -11.25 -24.32 1.83
C ASP A 74 -10.08 -23.92 0.90
N VAL A 75 -9.81 -22.59 0.80
CA VAL A 75 -8.65 -22.13 0.02
C VAL A 75 -7.34 -22.59 0.66
N ASP A 76 -6.35 -22.88 -0.18
CA ASP A 76 -5.03 -23.34 0.28
C ASP A 76 -4.12 -22.19 0.76
N LEU A 77 -4.47 -20.93 0.42
CA LEU A 77 -3.75 -19.72 0.82
C LEU A 77 -4.67 -18.50 0.70
N MET A 78 -4.52 -17.53 1.60
CA MET A 78 -5.12 -16.20 1.48
C MET A 78 -4.06 -15.14 1.19
N CYS A 79 -4.31 -14.28 0.20
CA CYS A 79 -3.53 -13.08 -0.04
C CYS A 79 -4.31 -11.86 0.46
N GLY A 80 -3.74 -11.12 1.41
CA GLY A 80 -4.32 -9.89 1.97
C GLY A 80 -3.63 -8.66 1.40
N ILE A 81 -4.35 -7.88 0.57
CA ILE A 81 -3.86 -6.66 -0.02
C ILE A 81 -4.33 -5.47 0.81
N ALA A 82 -3.39 -4.74 1.39
CA ALA A 82 -3.48 -3.68 2.38
C ALA A 82 -3.68 -4.17 3.83
N THR A 83 -3.24 -3.35 4.78
CA THR A 83 -3.19 -3.67 6.22
C THR A 83 -4.52 -4.16 6.79
N PRO A 84 -5.67 -3.48 6.57
CA PRO A 84 -6.93 -3.93 7.17
C PRO A 84 -7.41 -5.29 6.63
N MET A 85 -7.14 -5.60 5.35
CA MET A 85 -7.48 -6.91 4.78
C MET A 85 -6.58 -8.01 5.34
N ALA A 86 -5.28 -7.76 5.44
CA ALA A 86 -4.33 -8.70 6.02
C ALA A 86 -4.69 -9.03 7.48
N GLN A 87 -5.05 -8.03 8.28
CA GLN A 87 -5.51 -8.22 9.66
C GLN A 87 -6.79 -9.05 9.74
N ALA A 88 -7.78 -8.78 8.86
CA ALA A 88 -9.02 -9.55 8.80
C ALA A 88 -8.77 -11.02 8.46
N GLN A 89 -7.92 -11.29 7.48
CA GLN A 89 -7.55 -12.65 7.08
C GLN A 89 -6.74 -13.36 8.16
N TYR A 90 -5.78 -12.69 8.79
CA TYR A 90 -4.98 -13.29 9.85
C TYR A 90 -5.81 -13.62 11.09
N SER A 91 -6.73 -12.75 11.48
CA SER A 91 -7.65 -13.03 12.60
C SER A 91 -8.46 -14.31 12.40
N LEU A 92 -8.72 -14.69 11.15
CA LEU A 92 -9.36 -15.97 10.82
C LEU A 92 -8.34 -17.11 10.70
N ALA A 93 -7.17 -16.86 10.10
CA ALA A 93 -6.10 -17.84 9.91
C ALA A 93 -5.66 -18.48 11.24
N MET A 94 -5.65 -17.72 12.33
CA MET A 94 -5.39 -18.23 13.68
C MET A 94 -6.33 -19.37 14.12
N LYS A 95 -7.44 -19.60 13.39
CA LYS A 95 -8.46 -20.62 13.69
C LYS A 95 -8.53 -21.71 12.64
N THR A 96 -7.83 -21.59 11.53
CA THR A 96 -8.03 -22.44 10.33
C THR A 96 -6.76 -23.03 9.74
N ASP A 97 -5.59 -22.74 10.24
CA ASP A 97 -4.28 -23.13 9.69
C ASP A 97 -4.05 -22.76 8.20
N ILE A 98 -4.89 -21.88 7.62
CA ILE A 98 -4.70 -21.38 6.24
C ILE A 98 -3.61 -20.33 6.27
N PRO A 99 -2.51 -20.48 5.49
CA PRO A 99 -1.45 -19.47 5.45
C PRO A 99 -1.94 -18.17 4.82
N VAL A 100 -1.50 -17.04 5.38
CA VAL A 100 -1.75 -15.70 4.87
C VAL A 100 -0.46 -15.11 4.33
N ILE A 101 -0.52 -14.58 3.12
CA ILE A 101 0.56 -13.79 2.53
C ILE A 101 0.01 -12.39 2.28
N PHE A 102 0.57 -11.41 2.98
CA PHE A 102 0.14 -10.02 2.82
C PHE A 102 1.01 -9.24 1.82
N THR A 103 0.45 -8.19 1.22
CA THR A 103 1.18 -7.19 0.43
C THR A 103 0.62 -5.80 0.73
N ALA A 104 1.40 -4.76 0.50
CA ALA A 104 1.03 -3.38 0.80
C ALA A 104 0.62 -3.20 2.28
N VAL A 105 1.43 -3.72 3.18
CA VAL A 105 1.31 -3.51 4.64
C VAL A 105 2.44 -2.63 5.09
N THR A 106 2.15 -1.37 5.42
CA THR A 106 3.17 -0.35 5.69
C THR A 106 4.01 -0.66 6.93
N ASP A 107 3.36 -1.09 8.01
CA ASP A 107 4.02 -1.46 9.26
C ASP A 107 3.45 -2.79 9.79
N PRO A 108 4.04 -3.93 9.39
CA PRO A 108 3.58 -5.24 9.86
C PRO A 108 3.66 -5.44 11.38
N VAL A 109 4.59 -4.75 12.05
CA VAL A 109 4.74 -4.84 13.51
C VAL A 109 3.63 -4.07 14.22
N ALA A 110 3.39 -2.82 13.83
CA ALA A 110 2.27 -2.04 14.39
C ALA A 110 0.91 -2.66 14.06
N ALA A 111 0.79 -3.34 12.92
CA ALA A 111 -0.40 -4.09 12.54
C ALA A 111 -0.58 -5.45 13.25
N GLU A 112 0.35 -5.84 14.13
CA GLU A 112 0.37 -7.13 14.83
C GLU A 112 0.45 -8.36 13.88
N LEU A 113 1.04 -8.17 12.70
CA LEU A 113 1.25 -9.21 11.69
C LEU A 113 2.68 -9.76 11.68
N ALA A 114 3.58 -9.13 12.46
CA ALA A 114 4.95 -9.58 12.69
C ALA A 114 5.40 -9.21 14.12
N ASN A 115 6.39 -9.94 14.63
CA ASN A 115 7.07 -9.58 15.87
C ASN A 115 8.00 -8.37 15.65
N ALA A 116 8.43 -7.72 16.75
CA ALA A 116 9.31 -6.54 16.69
C ALA A 116 10.68 -6.81 16.02
N ASP A 117 11.12 -8.05 15.96
CA ASP A 117 12.34 -8.49 15.28
C ASP A 117 12.10 -8.89 13.80
N GLY A 118 10.88 -8.70 13.30
CA GLY A 118 10.47 -9.03 11.93
C GLY A 118 10.10 -10.49 11.69
N THR A 119 10.14 -11.33 12.74
CA THR A 119 9.74 -12.75 12.62
C THR A 119 8.21 -12.90 12.55
N PRO A 120 7.70 -13.97 11.93
CA PRO A 120 6.27 -14.23 11.86
C PRO A 120 5.62 -14.42 13.23
N VAL A 121 4.36 -13.97 13.37
CA VAL A 121 3.54 -14.21 14.59
C VAL A 121 2.71 -15.50 14.48
N GLY A 122 2.75 -16.21 13.35
CA GLY A 122 2.00 -17.43 13.05
C GLY A 122 2.13 -17.79 11.58
N GLU A 123 1.12 -18.43 11.00
CA GLU A 123 1.10 -18.76 9.56
C GLU A 123 0.82 -17.51 8.70
N ILE A 124 1.64 -16.49 8.87
CA ILE A 124 1.55 -15.23 8.14
C ILE A 124 2.93 -14.64 7.83
N THR A 125 3.10 -14.15 6.62
CA THR A 125 4.24 -13.35 6.14
C THR A 125 3.82 -12.52 4.94
N GLY A 126 4.73 -11.77 4.32
CA GLY A 126 4.43 -10.99 3.12
C GLY A 126 5.41 -9.88 2.86
N THR A 127 4.96 -8.80 2.22
CA THR A 127 5.78 -7.65 1.87
C THR A 127 5.25 -6.35 2.45
N SER A 128 6.18 -5.51 2.92
CA SER A 128 5.91 -4.18 3.44
C SER A 128 6.20 -3.12 2.38
N ASP A 129 5.30 -2.16 2.26
CA ASP A 129 5.43 -0.92 1.50
C ASP A 129 5.81 0.27 2.40
N LYS A 130 6.68 0.05 3.37
CA LYS A 130 7.12 1.11 4.28
C LYS A 130 7.57 2.34 3.50
N LEU A 131 6.94 3.49 3.80
CA LEU A 131 7.19 4.73 3.10
C LEU A 131 8.61 5.26 3.37
N PRO A 132 9.30 5.81 2.36
CA PRO A 132 10.59 6.46 2.49
C PRO A 132 10.44 7.90 3.00
N ILE A 133 9.89 8.07 4.22
CA ILE A 133 9.43 9.36 4.75
C ILE A 133 10.55 10.39 4.80
N GLU A 134 11.77 10.00 5.18
CA GLU A 134 12.89 10.94 5.23
C GLU A 134 13.26 11.48 3.85
N GLN A 135 13.28 10.60 2.83
CA GLN A 135 13.53 11.00 1.43
C GLN A 135 12.38 11.84 0.88
N GLN A 136 11.14 11.54 1.25
CA GLN A 136 9.97 12.36 0.90
C GLN A 136 10.08 13.77 1.47
N LEU A 137 10.46 13.92 2.73
CA LEU A 137 10.66 15.24 3.35
C LEU A 137 11.82 16.01 2.72
N GLN A 138 12.91 15.35 2.35
CA GLN A 138 14.04 15.95 1.62
C GLN A 138 13.60 16.47 0.25
N MET A 139 12.86 15.65 -0.51
CA MET A 139 12.31 16.02 -1.80
C MET A 139 11.37 17.24 -1.69
N ILE A 140 10.44 17.23 -0.72
CA ILE A 140 9.53 18.36 -0.50
C ILE A 140 10.31 19.63 -0.19
N ARG A 141 11.36 19.55 0.65
CA ARG A 141 12.20 20.70 0.98
C ARG A 141 12.96 21.25 -0.23
N GLU A 142 13.42 20.37 -1.11
CA GLU A 142 14.14 20.76 -2.32
C GLU A 142 13.20 21.45 -3.34
N ILE A 143 11.98 20.94 -3.51
CA ILE A 143 10.97 21.52 -4.42
C ILE A 143 10.36 22.80 -3.85
N LEU A 144 10.11 22.85 -2.54
CA LEU A 144 9.46 23.97 -1.84
C LEU A 144 10.36 24.50 -0.70
N PRO A 145 11.40 25.29 -1.02
CA PRO A 145 12.41 25.70 -0.03
C PRO A 145 11.86 26.59 1.09
N ASP A 146 10.75 27.30 0.85
CA ASP A 146 10.15 28.23 1.81
C ASP A 146 8.95 27.64 2.58
N ALA A 147 8.49 26.45 2.23
CA ALA A 147 7.36 25.79 2.89
C ALA A 147 7.67 25.47 4.35
N LYS A 148 6.66 25.61 5.21
CA LYS A 148 6.76 25.36 6.67
C LYS A 148 5.77 24.31 7.13
N ASN A 149 4.57 24.34 6.60
CA ASN A 149 3.45 23.51 7.05
C ASN A 149 3.11 22.46 6.00
N ILE A 150 3.24 21.18 6.35
CA ILE A 150 2.81 20.07 5.51
C ILE A 150 1.51 19.53 6.07
N GLY A 151 0.47 19.44 5.22
CA GLY A 151 -0.80 18.83 5.54
C GLY A 151 -0.76 17.31 5.31
N ILE A 152 -1.32 16.55 6.24
CA ILE A 152 -1.54 15.12 6.08
C ILE A 152 -2.98 14.79 6.49
N MET A 153 -3.74 14.17 5.58
CA MET A 153 -5.05 13.60 5.89
C MET A 153 -4.90 12.10 6.08
N TYR A 154 -5.61 11.53 7.06
CA TYR A 154 -5.52 10.10 7.33
C TYR A 154 -6.79 9.55 7.98
N THR A 155 -7.03 8.27 7.79
CA THR A 155 -8.14 7.54 8.40
C THR A 155 -7.74 7.02 9.78
N THR A 156 -8.45 7.44 10.83
CA THR A 156 -8.09 7.13 12.23
C THR A 156 -8.21 5.66 12.62
N SER A 157 -8.84 4.83 11.80
CA SER A 157 -8.95 3.39 11.98
C SER A 157 -7.90 2.59 11.18
N GLU A 158 -7.06 3.24 10.37
CA GLU A 158 -5.99 2.59 9.61
C GLU A 158 -4.66 2.69 10.37
N VAL A 159 -4.21 1.57 10.94
CA VAL A 159 -2.96 1.48 11.72
C VAL A 159 -1.73 1.86 10.89
N ASN A 160 -1.70 1.52 9.60
CA ASN A 160 -0.67 1.94 8.65
C ASN A 160 -0.53 3.46 8.60
N SER A 161 -1.64 4.18 8.61
CA SER A 161 -1.64 5.64 8.56
C SER A 161 -1.21 6.26 9.88
N GLU A 162 -1.63 5.71 11.01
CA GLU A 162 -1.20 6.18 12.34
C GLU A 162 0.31 6.00 12.53
N SER A 163 0.86 4.85 12.13
CA SER A 163 2.31 4.58 12.17
C SER A 163 3.09 5.57 11.30
N ALA A 164 2.66 5.78 10.05
CA ALA A 164 3.33 6.70 9.13
C ALA A 164 3.28 8.16 9.61
N ILE A 165 2.12 8.63 10.12
CA ILE A 165 2.00 10.02 10.60
C ILE A 165 2.84 10.28 11.85
N ALA A 166 3.01 9.28 12.71
CA ALA A 166 3.91 9.38 13.86
C ALA A 166 5.36 9.58 13.40
N GLU A 167 5.83 8.85 12.39
CA GLU A 167 7.17 8.98 11.81
C GLU A 167 7.33 10.34 11.10
N TYR A 168 6.31 10.83 10.36
CA TYR A 168 6.34 12.17 9.79
C TYR A 168 6.50 13.27 10.87
N LYS A 169 5.74 13.19 11.96
CA LYS A 169 5.83 14.16 13.07
C LYS A 169 7.19 14.13 13.78
N GLU A 170 7.84 12.97 13.84
CA GLU A 170 9.18 12.83 14.41
C GLU A 170 10.25 13.44 13.49
N LEU A 171 10.16 13.18 12.18
CA LEU A 171 11.21 13.54 11.23
C LEU A 171 11.06 14.96 10.67
N ALA A 172 9.85 15.48 10.47
CA ALA A 172 9.58 16.76 9.82
C ALA A 172 10.35 17.96 10.43
N PRO A 173 10.50 18.09 11.77
CA PRO A 173 11.24 19.19 12.36
C PRO A 173 12.72 19.24 11.94
N LYS A 174 13.34 18.09 11.62
CA LYS A 174 14.73 18.03 11.13
C LYS A 174 14.90 18.75 9.78
N TYR A 175 13.80 18.83 9.01
CA TYR A 175 13.73 19.48 7.71
C TYR A 175 13.04 20.85 7.76
N GLY A 176 12.76 21.37 8.97
CA GLY A 176 12.13 22.66 9.17
C GLY A 176 10.65 22.69 8.83
N PHE A 177 9.96 21.54 8.92
CA PHE A 177 8.52 21.44 8.71
C PHE A 177 7.76 21.20 10.01
N GLU A 178 6.51 21.66 10.01
CA GLU A 178 5.48 21.30 10.96
C GLU A 178 4.41 20.46 10.22
N ILE A 179 3.97 19.39 10.83
CA ILE A 179 2.90 18.53 10.31
C ILE A 179 1.57 19.01 10.89
N ILE A 180 0.64 19.36 9.99
CA ILE A 180 -0.75 19.66 10.33
C ILE A 180 -1.60 18.48 9.84
N ASP A 181 -2.00 17.64 10.75
CA ASP A 181 -2.77 16.44 10.43
C ASP A 181 -4.28 16.64 10.58
N SER A 182 -5.03 15.89 9.78
CA SER A 182 -6.49 15.87 9.79
C SER A 182 -6.99 14.42 9.75
N GLY A 183 -7.38 13.91 10.93
CA GLY A 183 -8.00 12.58 11.04
C GLY A 183 -9.44 12.59 10.49
N ILE A 184 -9.78 11.56 9.71
CA ILE A 184 -11.13 11.30 9.21
C ILE A 184 -11.62 9.93 9.68
N SER A 185 -12.93 9.73 9.67
CA SER A 185 -13.55 8.45 10.01
C SER A 185 -14.08 7.71 8.78
N SER A 186 -14.30 8.43 7.67
CA SER A 186 -14.84 7.88 6.43
C SER A 186 -14.56 8.80 5.24
N SER A 187 -14.74 8.30 4.02
CA SER A 187 -14.64 9.11 2.80
C SER A 187 -15.59 10.31 2.74
N ALA A 188 -16.72 10.25 3.46
CA ALA A 188 -17.69 11.36 3.55
C ALA A 188 -17.11 12.61 4.25
N ASP A 189 -16.08 12.44 5.09
CA ASP A 189 -15.43 13.54 5.81
C ASP A 189 -14.42 14.31 4.93
N ILE A 190 -13.92 13.68 3.86
CA ILE A 190 -12.82 14.18 3.02
C ILE A 190 -13.08 15.59 2.45
N PRO A 191 -14.25 15.93 1.89
CA PRO A 191 -14.44 17.25 1.32
C PRO A 191 -14.26 18.38 2.33
N LEU A 192 -14.76 18.22 3.55
CA LEU A 192 -14.65 19.23 4.62
C LEU A 192 -13.25 19.25 5.23
N ALA A 193 -12.65 18.08 5.44
CA ALA A 193 -11.28 17.95 5.94
C ALA A 193 -10.26 18.59 4.99
N ALA A 194 -10.42 18.36 3.67
CA ALA A 194 -9.58 18.97 2.65
C ALA A 194 -9.69 20.49 2.63
N ASP A 195 -10.92 21.06 2.65
CA ASP A 195 -11.10 22.52 2.71
C ASP A 195 -10.46 23.14 3.96
N THR A 196 -10.55 22.46 5.10
CA THR A 196 -9.98 22.91 6.36
C THR A 196 -8.45 22.86 6.35
N LEU A 197 -7.89 21.77 5.79
CA LEU A 197 -6.45 21.53 5.75
C LEU A 197 -5.75 22.49 4.78
N ILE A 198 -6.28 22.62 3.56
CA ILE A 198 -5.77 23.49 2.48
C ILE A 198 -5.61 24.95 2.94
N GLY A 199 -6.49 25.44 3.83
CA GLY A 199 -6.39 26.79 4.38
C GLY A 199 -5.26 27.03 5.39
N LYS A 200 -4.49 26.00 5.77
CA LYS A 200 -3.51 26.07 6.86
C LYS A 200 -2.11 25.64 6.45
N VAL A 201 -1.93 25.11 5.25
CA VAL A 201 -0.70 24.42 4.85
C VAL A 201 -0.10 25.01 3.56
N ASP A 202 1.19 24.78 3.37
CA ASP A 202 1.92 25.19 2.17
C ASP A 202 1.88 24.08 1.09
N CYS A 203 1.73 22.84 1.52
CA CYS A 203 1.52 21.67 0.66
C CYS A 203 0.83 20.54 1.42
N ILE A 204 0.35 19.55 0.70
CA ILE A 204 -0.18 18.29 1.25
C ILE A 204 0.76 17.17 0.84
N THR A 205 1.03 16.20 1.72
CA THR A 205 1.63 14.92 1.36
C THR A 205 0.68 13.78 1.75
N ASN A 206 0.51 12.83 0.83
CA ASN A 206 -0.33 11.67 1.08
C ASN A 206 0.46 10.55 1.74
N LEU A 207 -0.26 9.73 2.47
CA LEU A 207 0.17 8.42 2.96
C LEU A 207 -0.34 7.33 2.00
N THR A 208 -0.06 6.08 2.34
CA THR A 208 -0.72 4.89 1.77
C THR A 208 -2.04 4.59 2.51
N ASP A 209 -2.81 5.64 2.80
CA ASP A 209 -4.13 5.56 3.42
C ASP A 209 -5.18 5.16 2.37
N ASN A 210 -5.81 4.01 2.55
CA ASN A 210 -6.68 3.45 1.52
C ASN A 210 -7.92 4.30 1.23
N THR A 211 -8.51 4.90 2.27
CA THR A 211 -9.71 5.75 2.14
C THR A 211 -9.36 7.09 1.47
N VAL A 212 -8.24 7.69 1.87
CA VAL A 212 -7.75 8.96 1.31
C VAL A 212 -7.35 8.78 -0.15
N VAL A 213 -6.58 7.73 -0.47
CA VAL A 213 -6.14 7.44 -1.85
C VAL A 213 -7.33 7.15 -2.76
N ALA A 214 -8.31 6.36 -2.34
CA ALA A 214 -9.53 6.11 -3.12
C ALA A 214 -10.33 7.39 -3.40
N SER A 215 -10.14 8.45 -2.61
CA SER A 215 -10.81 9.74 -2.76
C SER A 215 -9.90 10.86 -3.25
N LEU A 216 -8.68 10.54 -3.67
CA LEU A 216 -7.65 11.51 -4.04
C LEU A 216 -8.09 12.53 -5.12
N PRO A 217 -8.90 12.19 -6.14
CA PRO A 217 -9.38 13.16 -7.10
C PRO A 217 -10.13 14.35 -6.47
N VAL A 218 -10.86 14.13 -5.38
CA VAL A 218 -11.57 15.20 -4.65
C VAL A 218 -10.56 16.15 -3.99
N ILE A 219 -9.51 15.61 -3.37
CA ILE A 219 -8.45 16.37 -2.71
C ILE A 219 -7.68 17.19 -3.74
N LEU A 220 -7.27 16.58 -4.85
CA LEU A 220 -6.55 17.23 -5.95
C LEU A 220 -7.33 18.39 -6.55
N SER A 221 -8.64 18.19 -6.81
CA SER A 221 -9.51 19.25 -7.33
C SER A 221 -9.58 20.47 -6.40
N LYS A 222 -9.70 20.23 -5.09
CA LYS A 222 -9.76 21.33 -4.09
C LYS A 222 -8.41 22.03 -3.91
N ALA A 223 -7.32 21.27 -3.87
CA ALA A 223 -5.97 21.79 -3.72
C ALA A 223 -5.54 22.60 -4.93
N SER A 224 -5.81 22.12 -6.15
CA SER A 224 -5.54 22.82 -7.40
C SER A 224 -6.27 24.17 -7.48
N ALA A 225 -7.54 24.22 -7.05
CA ALA A 225 -8.31 25.48 -6.99
C ALA A 225 -7.71 26.53 -6.06
N LYS A 226 -6.76 26.16 -5.21
CA LYS A 226 -6.06 27.04 -4.25
C LYS A 226 -4.55 27.11 -4.50
N ASN A 227 -4.07 26.52 -5.59
CA ASN A 227 -2.64 26.41 -5.93
C ASN A 227 -1.82 25.77 -4.79
N ILE A 228 -2.38 24.79 -4.08
CA ILE A 228 -1.68 24.02 -3.06
C ILE A 228 -1.14 22.74 -3.72
N PRO A 229 0.19 22.55 -3.76
CA PRO A 229 0.77 21.31 -4.31
C PRO A 229 0.44 20.12 -3.41
N VAL A 230 0.13 18.99 -4.05
CA VAL A 230 -0.09 17.71 -3.39
C VAL A 230 1.01 16.75 -3.82
N PHE A 231 1.72 16.18 -2.85
CA PHE A 231 2.73 15.15 -3.07
C PHE A 231 2.09 13.79 -2.83
N GLY A 232 2.37 12.85 -3.72
CA GLY A 232 1.97 11.47 -3.59
C GLY A 232 2.93 10.66 -2.71
N SER A 233 2.56 9.41 -2.45
CA SER A 233 3.41 8.41 -1.79
C SER A 233 3.84 7.28 -2.74
N GLU A 234 3.34 7.30 -3.99
CA GLU A 234 3.64 6.29 -5.00
C GLU A 234 3.26 6.77 -6.43
N ILE A 235 3.55 5.93 -7.43
CA ILE A 235 3.49 6.25 -8.86
C ILE A 235 2.09 6.66 -9.33
N GLU A 236 1.06 5.87 -8.99
CA GLU A 236 -0.31 6.09 -9.50
C GLU A 236 -0.88 7.43 -9.02
N GLN A 237 -0.54 7.87 -7.81
CA GLN A 237 -0.95 9.18 -7.30
C GLN A 237 -0.32 10.32 -8.12
N VAL A 238 0.94 10.15 -8.57
CA VAL A 238 1.59 11.15 -9.44
C VAL A 238 0.95 11.18 -10.83
N LYS A 239 0.60 10.02 -11.38
CA LYS A 239 -0.10 9.93 -12.68
C LYS A 239 -1.42 10.68 -12.68
N ILE A 240 -2.19 10.60 -11.60
CA ILE A 240 -3.53 11.20 -11.51
C ILE A 240 -3.52 12.65 -10.99
N GLY A 241 -2.35 13.26 -10.75
CA GLY A 241 -2.24 14.69 -10.50
C GLY A 241 -1.52 15.12 -9.22
N CYS A 242 -0.85 14.23 -8.48
CA CYS A 242 0.14 14.66 -7.51
C CYS A 242 1.38 15.23 -8.21
N LEU A 243 2.02 16.24 -7.59
CA LEU A 243 3.18 16.93 -8.15
C LEU A 243 4.39 16.00 -8.29
N ALA A 244 4.70 15.27 -7.24
CA ALA A 244 5.83 14.34 -7.17
C ALA A 244 5.67 13.36 -6.02
N ALA A 245 6.47 12.30 -6.03
CA ALA A 245 6.59 11.33 -4.94
C ALA A 245 7.99 10.73 -4.90
N MET A 246 8.49 10.43 -3.70
CA MET A 246 9.45 9.35 -3.48
C MET A 246 8.65 8.08 -3.29
N GLY A 247 8.48 7.31 -4.35
CA GLY A 247 7.50 6.23 -4.43
C GLY A 247 8.11 4.86 -4.61
N LEU A 248 7.26 3.85 -4.44
CA LEU A 248 7.56 2.45 -4.64
C LEU A 248 6.80 1.94 -5.88
N ASP A 249 7.36 0.90 -6.52
CA ASP A 249 6.68 0.18 -7.61
C ASP A 249 5.80 -0.93 -7.02
N TYR A 250 4.48 -0.76 -7.10
CA TYR A 250 3.52 -1.71 -6.54
C TYR A 250 3.32 -2.97 -7.40
N ILE A 251 3.68 -2.95 -8.68
CA ILE A 251 3.76 -4.18 -9.49
C ILE A 251 4.92 -5.05 -8.99
N GLU A 252 6.10 -4.47 -8.80
CA GLU A 252 7.26 -5.21 -8.30
C GLU A 252 7.06 -5.69 -6.86
N LEU A 253 6.41 -4.89 -6.00
CA LEU A 253 6.01 -5.32 -4.65
C LEU A 253 5.08 -6.54 -4.71
N GLY A 254 4.08 -6.50 -5.57
CA GLY A 254 3.16 -7.62 -5.80
C GLY A 254 3.88 -8.87 -6.30
N LYS A 255 4.79 -8.73 -7.30
CA LYS A 255 5.58 -9.86 -7.82
C LYS A 255 6.42 -10.53 -6.73
N GLN A 256 7.10 -9.74 -5.92
CA GLN A 256 7.86 -10.25 -4.78
C GLN A 256 6.96 -11.07 -3.84
N THR A 257 5.77 -10.55 -3.53
CA THR A 257 4.77 -11.25 -2.72
C THR A 257 4.30 -12.54 -3.37
N GLY A 258 4.03 -12.53 -4.68
CA GLY A 258 3.63 -13.71 -5.45
C GLY A 258 4.69 -14.81 -5.43
N GLN A 259 5.96 -14.43 -5.52
CA GLN A 259 7.09 -15.37 -5.40
C GLN A 259 7.19 -15.97 -3.99
N MET A 260 6.90 -15.20 -2.93
CA MET A 260 6.82 -15.72 -1.56
C MET A 260 5.66 -16.70 -1.41
N ALA A 261 4.47 -16.34 -1.92
CA ALA A 261 3.31 -17.22 -1.92
C ALA A 261 3.56 -18.53 -2.68
N ALA A 262 4.27 -18.46 -3.80
CA ALA A 262 4.63 -19.65 -4.58
C ALA A 262 5.48 -20.65 -3.80
N LYS A 263 6.43 -20.18 -2.97
CA LYS A 263 7.23 -21.05 -2.09
C LYS A 263 6.35 -21.80 -1.09
N VAL A 264 5.35 -21.11 -0.53
CA VAL A 264 4.40 -21.70 0.43
C VAL A 264 3.50 -22.74 -0.28
N LEU A 265 2.92 -22.40 -1.43
CA LEU A 265 2.05 -23.29 -2.20
C LEU A 265 2.77 -24.54 -2.69
N LYS A 266 4.07 -24.44 -3.02
CA LYS A 266 4.91 -25.59 -3.39
C LYS A 266 5.38 -26.42 -2.21
N GLY A 267 5.17 -25.94 -0.96
CA GLY A 267 5.68 -26.58 0.25
C GLY A 267 7.21 -26.47 0.40
N GLU A 268 7.82 -25.48 -0.25
CA GLU A 268 9.25 -25.18 -0.16
C GLU A 268 9.58 -24.38 1.12
N ALA A 269 8.59 -23.63 1.64
CA ALA A 269 8.66 -22.88 2.89
C ALA A 269 7.29 -22.85 3.57
N LYS A 270 7.25 -22.46 4.86
CA LYS A 270 6.02 -22.15 5.56
C LYS A 270 5.94 -20.65 5.84
N ALA A 271 4.76 -20.08 5.83
CA ALA A 271 4.57 -18.67 6.15
C ALA A 271 5.11 -18.34 7.55
N SER A 272 4.94 -19.24 8.52
CA SER A 272 5.46 -19.14 9.90
C SER A 272 7.00 -19.21 10.03
N GLU A 273 7.72 -19.51 8.96
CA GLU A 273 9.19 -19.62 8.94
C GLU A 273 9.85 -18.54 8.07
N MET A 274 9.05 -17.65 7.46
CA MET A 274 9.52 -16.60 6.56
C MET A 274 9.30 -15.22 7.19
N ASN A 275 10.36 -14.46 7.41
CA ASN A 275 10.23 -13.05 7.77
C ASN A 275 9.55 -12.29 6.62
N TYR A 276 8.80 -11.24 6.97
CA TYR A 276 8.33 -10.34 5.93
C TYR A 276 9.51 -9.62 5.25
N GLU A 277 9.30 -9.24 4.01
CA GLU A 277 10.28 -8.52 3.21
C GLU A 277 9.81 -7.08 2.97
N THR A 278 10.75 -6.15 2.79
CA THR A 278 10.45 -4.75 2.43
C THR A 278 11.06 -4.47 1.07
N ILE A 279 10.30 -3.81 0.19
CA ILE A 279 10.88 -3.27 -1.04
C ILE A 279 11.86 -2.15 -0.68
N LYS A 280 13.07 -2.21 -1.24
CA LYS A 280 14.19 -1.37 -0.76
C LYS A 280 14.43 -0.10 -1.58
N GLU A 281 13.91 -0.04 -2.78
CA GLU A 281 14.23 1.03 -3.72
C GLU A 281 13.03 1.96 -3.90
N ALA A 282 13.10 3.11 -3.23
CA ALA A 282 12.25 4.24 -3.55
C ALA A 282 12.90 5.07 -4.66
N ALA A 283 12.09 5.56 -5.58
CA ALA A 283 12.55 6.39 -6.68
C ALA A 283 11.71 7.67 -6.78
N PHE A 284 12.29 8.69 -7.41
CA PHE A 284 11.57 9.92 -7.69
C PHE A 284 10.67 9.75 -8.91
N TYR A 285 9.42 10.16 -8.73
CA TYR A 285 8.40 10.31 -9.78
C TYR A 285 7.89 11.74 -9.77
N GLY A 286 7.73 12.37 -10.92
CA GLY A 286 7.25 13.74 -11.04
C GLY A 286 6.24 13.91 -12.17
N ASN A 287 5.40 14.95 -12.07
CA ASN A 287 4.44 15.32 -13.10
C ASN A 287 4.70 16.77 -13.56
N THR A 288 5.13 16.91 -14.81
CA THR A 288 5.51 18.23 -15.37
C THR A 288 4.29 19.09 -15.68
N GLU A 289 3.14 18.51 -16.08
CA GLU A 289 1.91 19.26 -16.27
C GLU A 289 1.41 19.87 -14.95
N VAL A 290 1.47 19.11 -13.86
CA VAL A 290 1.11 19.62 -12.52
C VAL A 290 2.08 20.70 -12.08
N ALA A 291 3.38 20.53 -12.31
CA ALA A 291 4.39 21.55 -11.99
C ALA A 291 4.16 22.86 -12.77
N GLU A 292 3.88 22.78 -14.06
CA GLU A 292 3.54 23.93 -14.90
C GLU A 292 2.28 24.65 -14.42
N ASN A 293 1.22 23.89 -14.11
CA ASN A 293 -0.05 24.43 -13.61
C ASN A 293 0.11 25.19 -12.27
N LEU A 294 1.03 24.74 -11.43
CA LEU A 294 1.34 25.36 -10.14
C LEU A 294 2.43 26.45 -10.24
N GLY A 295 3.09 26.62 -11.39
CA GLY A 295 4.23 27.53 -11.56
C GLY A 295 5.47 27.10 -10.75
N ILE A 296 5.62 25.80 -10.50
CA ILE A 296 6.73 25.20 -9.75
C ILE A 296 7.75 24.64 -10.73
N THR A 297 9.03 24.90 -10.49
CA THR A 297 10.13 24.28 -11.24
C THR A 297 10.66 23.10 -10.44
N LEU A 298 10.59 21.90 -11.03
CA LEU A 298 11.19 20.71 -10.41
C LEU A 298 12.73 20.77 -10.55
N PRO A 299 13.50 20.56 -9.45
CA PRO A 299 14.96 20.60 -9.48
C PRO A 299 15.57 19.55 -10.42
N GLU A 300 16.63 19.94 -11.14
CA GLU A 300 17.36 19.03 -12.05
C GLU A 300 17.97 17.82 -11.31
N SER A 301 18.39 18.01 -10.06
CA SER A 301 18.88 16.94 -9.18
C SER A 301 17.88 15.80 -9.00
N LEU A 302 16.58 16.11 -8.97
CA LEU A 302 15.51 15.12 -8.85
C LEU A 302 15.11 14.57 -10.23
N THR A 303 14.92 15.46 -11.21
CA THR A 303 14.42 15.05 -12.54
C THR A 303 15.43 14.23 -13.33
N SER A 304 16.74 14.48 -13.17
CA SER A 304 17.79 13.71 -13.86
C SER A 304 17.92 12.27 -13.36
N SER A 305 17.47 11.98 -12.15
CA SER A 305 17.49 10.65 -11.52
C SER A 305 16.09 10.04 -11.39
N ALA A 306 15.08 10.67 -11.99
CA ALA A 306 13.71 10.19 -11.92
C ALA A 306 13.56 8.80 -12.55
N ALA A 307 12.81 7.93 -11.89
CA ALA A 307 12.42 6.65 -12.48
C ALA A 307 11.40 6.90 -13.62
N GLU A 308 10.50 7.86 -13.43
CA GLU A 308 9.56 8.27 -14.47
C GLU A 308 9.12 9.74 -14.27
N MET A 309 8.92 10.43 -15.39
CA MET A 309 8.34 11.78 -15.45
C MET A 309 7.10 11.76 -16.31
N PHE A 310 5.96 12.12 -15.73
CA PHE A 310 4.69 12.23 -16.44
C PHE A 310 4.53 13.63 -17.02
N ASP A 311 4.06 13.73 -18.24
CA ASP A 311 3.80 14.99 -18.96
C ASP A 311 2.30 15.30 -19.09
N THR A 312 1.45 14.43 -18.56
CA THR A 312 0.00 14.54 -18.55
C THR A 312 -0.59 14.04 -17.23
N ILE A 313 -1.79 14.54 -16.91
CA ILE A 313 -2.61 14.03 -15.81
C ILE A 313 -3.55 12.96 -16.36
N ALA A 314 -3.43 11.73 -15.88
CA ALA A 314 -4.32 10.63 -16.27
C ALA A 314 -5.76 10.92 -15.81
N GLN A 315 -6.73 10.57 -16.68
CA GLN A 315 -8.16 10.74 -16.41
C GLN A 315 -8.77 9.44 -15.84
#